data_7e61240f2ff432e10bcd04bbb1101adf
#
_entry.id   7e61240f2ff432e10bcd04bbb1101adf
#
_cell.length_a   1.000
_cell.length_b   1.000
_cell.length_c   1.000
_cell.angle_alpha   90.00
_cell.angle_beta   90.00
_cell.angle_gamma   90.00
#
_symmetry.space_group_name_H-M   'P 1'
#
loop_
_entity.id
_entity.type
_entity.pdbx_description
1 polymer ?
#
loop_
_entity_poly.entity_id
_entity_poly.type
_entity_poly.pdbx_seq_one_letter_code
_entity_poly.pdbx_strand_id
1 'polypeptide(L)'
;MYYLLIIAGGLMTMDTIWLSTVCNGNLGTALPAIMGVPLLLIGLFKRFFMPWFRTPAGHIAKVLLIACYSAAVVFFCCMGAMLGSAAHRKADYGKDVLIVLGCAVRGERVSLTLKLRLDAALEYLEHSPNTAVIVSGGKGDGENISEAEAMKRYLVSHGVDEGRIITEDKSTSTWENFKFSKAILD
;
A
#
# COMPACT_ATOMS: atom_id res chain seq x y z
N MET A 1 -25.27 6.39 21.78
CA MET A 1 -24.62 7.11 20.66
C MET A 1 -23.22 7.62 21.01
N TYR A 2 -23.00 8.41 22.09
CA TYR A 2 -21.67 8.95 22.44
C TYR A 2 -20.64 7.90 22.82
N TYR A 3 -21.03 6.83 23.51
CA TYR A 3 -20.14 5.72 23.80
C TYR A 3 -19.60 5.05 22.52
N LEU A 4 -20.41 4.98 21.46
CA LEU A 4 -19.97 4.46 20.17
C LEU A 4 -18.90 5.37 19.54
N LEU A 5 -19.02 6.70 19.68
CA LEU A 5 -18.00 7.64 19.21
C LEU A 5 -16.66 7.46 19.96
N ILE A 6 -16.73 7.26 21.29
CA ILE A 6 -15.55 7.01 22.12
C ILE A 6 -14.88 5.70 21.71
N ILE A 7 -15.67 4.63 21.55
CA ILE A 7 -15.12 3.33 21.16
C ILE A 7 -14.53 3.40 19.76
N ALA A 8 -15.26 3.91 18.78
CA ALA A 8 -14.76 4.02 17.40
C ALA A 8 -13.52 4.92 17.31
N GLY A 9 -13.56 6.11 17.92
CA GLY A 9 -12.43 7.02 17.94
C GLY A 9 -11.23 6.45 18.70
N GLY A 10 -11.47 5.74 19.80
CA GLY A 10 -10.43 5.05 20.57
C GLY A 10 -9.76 3.93 19.77
N LEU A 11 -10.53 3.07 19.12
CA LEU A 11 -9.98 2.00 18.28
C LEU A 11 -9.15 2.54 17.13
N MET A 12 -9.63 3.57 16.43
CA MET A 12 -8.89 4.20 15.33
C MET A 12 -7.58 4.85 15.78
N THR A 13 -7.57 5.50 16.95
CA THR A 13 -6.34 6.08 17.51
C THR A 13 -5.35 5.01 18.00
N MET A 14 -5.84 3.93 18.61
CA MET A 14 -5.01 2.77 18.99
C MET A 14 -4.38 2.10 17.76
N ASP A 15 -5.14 1.94 16.68
CA ASP A 15 -4.63 1.37 15.43
C ASP A 15 -3.46 2.20 14.88
N THR A 16 -3.57 3.54 14.87
CA THR A 16 -2.46 4.42 14.48
C THR A 16 -1.23 4.23 15.38
N ILE A 17 -1.41 4.14 16.70
CA ILE A 17 -0.31 3.92 17.63
C ILE A 17 0.36 2.57 17.32
N TRP A 18 -0.41 1.52 17.14
CA TRP A 18 0.09 0.20 16.78
C TRP A 18 0.86 0.23 15.45
N LEU A 19 0.27 0.79 14.40
CA LEU A 19 0.90 0.89 13.08
C LEU A 19 2.20 1.71 13.12
N SER A 20 2.28 2.75 13.94
CA SER A 20 3.49 3.56 14.07
C SER A 20 4.67 2.81 14.71
N THR A 21 4.42 1.71 15.44
CA THR A 21 5.48 0.86 16.00
C THR A 21 6.00 -0.19 15.01
N VAL A 22 5.20 -0.54 13.99
CA VAL A 22 5.50 -1.63 13.05
C VAL A 22 5.92 -1.10 11.68
N CYS A 23 5.38 0.05 11.27
CA CYS A 23 5.59 0.64 9.96
C CYS A 23 6.19 2.04 10.06
N ASN A 24 6.91 2.46 9.03
CA ASN A 24 7.33 3.85 8.90
C ASN A 24 6.11 4.76 8.79
N GLY A 25 6.15 5.88 9.54
CA GLY A 25 5.06 6.86 9.56
C GLY A 25 4.82 7.46 8.17
N ASN A 26 3.61 7.33 7.66
CA ASN A 26 3.14 7.95 6.43
C ASN A 26 1.68 8.40 6.60
N LEU A 27 1.13 9.08 5.60
CA LEU A 27 -0.25 9.56 5.66
C LEU A 27 -1.26 8.43 5.90
N GLY A 28 -1.03 7.24 5.32
CA GLY A 28 -1.89 6.06 5.49
C GLY A 28 -1.93 5.57 6.93
N THR A 29 -0.79 5.55 7.63
CA THR A 29 -0.70 5.14 9.04
C THR A 29 -1.29 6.21 9.99
N ALA A 30 -1.24 7.50 9.61
CA ALA A 30 -1.79 8.60 10.43
C ALA A 30 -3.30 8.80 10.24
N LEU A 31 -3.86 8.34 9.12
CA LEU A 31 -5.25 8.59 8.73
C LEU A 31 -6.29 8.10 9.75
N PRO A 32 -6.15 6.90 10.37
CA PRO A 32 -7.08 6.46 11.41
C PRO A 32 -7.12 7.42 12.59
N ALA A 33 -5.97 7.98 13.05
CA ALA A 33 -5.98 8.97 14.13
C ALA A 33 -6.60 10.30 13.69
N ILE A 34 -6.32 10.78 12.47
CA ILE A 34 -6.91 12.01 11.93
C ILE A 34 -8.43 11.92 11.96
N MET A 35 -8.99 10.76 11.65
CA MET A 35 -10.44 10.53 11.74
C MET A 35 -10.90 10.18 13.15
N GLY A 36 -10.14 9.42 13.93
CA GLY A 36 -10.51 8.94 15.25
C GLY A 36 -10.51 10.00 16.34
N VAL A 37 -9.49 10.88 16.35
CA VAL A 37 -9.34 11.90 17.38
C VAL A 37 -10.55 12.85 17.48
N PRO A 38 -11.11 13.41 16.41
CA PRO A 38 -12.32 14.24 16.51
C PRO A 38 -13.52 13.48 17.11
N LEU A 39 -13.74 12.23 16.74
CA LEU A 39 -14.80 11.40 17.30
C LEU A 39 -14.61 11.15 18.79
N LEU A 40 -13.38 10.83 19.19
CA LEU A 40 -13.01 10.62 20.58
C LEU A 40 -13.25 11.90 21.42
N LEU A 41 -12.79 13.05 20.94
CA LEU A 41 -12.97 14.33 21.62
C LEU A 41 -14.45 14.71 21.75
N ILE A 42 -15.25 14.54 20.70
CA ILE A 42 -16.71 14.81 20.76
C ILE A 42 -17.39 13.86 21.76
N GLY A 43 -16.98 12.60 21.81
CA GLY A 43 -17.52 11.63 22.73
C GLY A 43 -17.19 11.93 24.19
N LEU A 44 -15.90 12.24 24.50
CA LEU A 44 -15.40 12.54 25.84
C LEU A 44 -15.93 13.87 26.36
N PHE A 45 -15.87 14.91 25.54
CA PHE A 45 -16.28 16.28 25.90
C PHE A 45 -17.70 16.62 25.47
N LYS A 46 -18.60 15.63 25.52
CA LYS A 46 -20.02 15.81 25.12
C LYS A 46 -20.71 16.99 25.80
N ARG A 47 -20.39 17.26 27.07
CA ARG A 47 -20.95 18.39 27.82
C ARG A 47 -20.62 19.75 27.22
N PHE A 48 -19.48 19.88 26.58
CA PHE A 48 -19.03 21.08 25.89
C PHE A 48 -19.58 21.16 24.46
N PHE A 49 -19.50 20.05 23.70
CA PHE A 49 -19.92 20.05 22.30
C PHE A 49 -21.45 20.07 22.11
N MET A 50 -22.21 19.47 23.03
CA MET A 50 -23.68 19.43 22.91
C MET A 50 -24.37 20.81 22.88
N PRO A 51 -24.06 21.73 23.81
CA PRO A 51 -24.62 23.09 23.75
C PRO A 51 -24.15 23.83 22.51
N TRP A 52 -22.88 23.67 22.14
CA TRP A 52 -22.31 24.32 20.97
C TRP A 52 -22.97 23.87 19.67
N PHE A 53 -23.23 22.58 19.50
CA PHE A 53 -23.91 22.03 18.31
C PHE A 53 -25.37 22.49 18.18
N ARG A 54 -25.96 23.11 19.20
CA ARG A 54 -27.30 23.74 19.14
C ARG A 54 -27.22 25.18 18.62
N THR A 55 -26.07 25.81 18.57
CA THR A 55 -25.89 27.12 17.96
C THR A 55 -25.93 27.00 16.42
N PRO A 56 -26.31 28.07 15.68
CA PRO A 56 -26.30 28.04 14.21
C PRO A 56 -24.94 27.63 13.62
N ALA A 57 -23.84 28.19 14.14
CA ALA A 57 -22.48 27.84 13.70
C ALA A 57 -22.12 26.37 14.02
N GLY A 58 -22.44 25.90 15.22
CA GLY A 58 -22.21 24.53 15.64
C GLY A 58 -23.05 23.52 14.85
N HIS A 59 -24.27 23.89 14.46
CA HIS A 59 -25.11 23.05 13.59
C HIS A 59 -24.48 22.87 12.20
N ILE A 60 -23.99 23.96 11.61
CA ILE A 60 -23.26 23.89 10.31
C ILE A 60 -22.03 23.00 10.44
N ALA A 61 -21.21 23.21 11.48
CA ALA A 61 -20.01 22.39 11.72
C ALA A 61 -20.35 20.90 11.90
N LYS A 62 -21.44 20.56 12.61
CA LYS A 62 -21.93 19.20 12.76
C LYS A 62 -22.32 18.59 11.41
N VAL A 63 -23.05 19.33 10.58
CA VAL A 63 -23.47 18.85 9.24
C VAL A 63 -22.24 18.61 8.34
N LEU A 64 -21.30 19.55 8.32
CA LEU A 64 -20.05 19.40 7.58
C LEU A 64 -19.23 18.20 8.07
N LEU A 65 -19.13 17.99 9.37
CA LEU A 65 -18.45 16.83 9.94
C LEU A 65 -19.10 15.53 9.47
N ILE A 66 -20.43 15.41 9.58
CA ILE A 66 -21.17 14.22 9.12
C ILE A 66 -20.94 14.01 7.62
N ALA A 67 -21.04 15.05 6.81
CA ALA A 67 -20.82 14.98 5.37
C ALA A 67 -19.39 14.49 5.03
N CYS A 68 -18.37 15.02 5.74
CA CYS A 68 -16.99 14.61 5.56
C CYS A 68 -16.77 13.13 5.89
N TYR A 69 -17.31 12.65 7.04
CA TYR A 69 -17.20 11.24 7.40
C TYR A 69 -17.97 10.33 6.44
N SER A 70 -19.16 10.77 6.00
CA SER A 70 -19.95 10.00 5.01
C SER A 70 -19.19 9.87 3.68
N ALA A 71 -18.60 10.97 3.20
CA ALA A 71 -17.78 10.96 1.99
C ALA A 71 -16.56 10.06 2.14
N ALA A 72 -15.87 10.10 3.28
CA ALA A 72 -14.74 9.23 3.57
C ALA A 72 -15.15 7.75 3.57
N VAL A 73 -16.26 7.39 4.21
CA VAL A 73 -16.78 6.00 4.21
C VAL A 73 -17.08 5.54 2.79
N VAL A 74 -17.80 6.33 1.99
CA VAL A 74 -18.11 6.00 0.60
C VAL A 74 -16.82 5.81 -0.20
N PHE A 75 -15.84 6.72 -0.05
CA PHE A 75 -14.55 6.63 -0.73
C PHE A 75 -13.83 5.33 -0.39
N PHE A 76 -13.71 4.97 0.90
CA PHE A 76 -13.03 3.73 1.30
C PHE A 76 -13.79 2.48 0.88
N CYS A 77 -15.13 2.50 0.89
CA CYS A 77 -15.93 1.39 0.35
C CYS A 77 -15.70 1.21 -1.15
N CYS A 78 -15.71 2.29 -1.93
CA CYS A 78 -15.43 2.24 -3.36
C CYS A 78 -14.01 1.73 -3.64
N MET A 79 -13.00 2.26 -2.93
CA MET A 79 -11.62 1.81 -3.05
C MET A 79 -11.48 0.32 -2.68
N GLY A 80 -12.11 -0.11 -1.59
CA GLY A 80 -12.11 -1.51 -1.17
C GLY A 80 -12.75 -2.43 -2.21
N ALA A 81 -13.87 -2.02 -2.80
CA ALA A 81 -14.54 -2.76 -3.87
C ALA A 81 -13.65 -2.84 -5.13
N MET A 82 -13.00 -1.73 -5.52
CA MET A 82 -12.08 -1.72 -6.66
C MET A 82 -10.87 -2.62 -6.42
N LEU A 83 -10.22 -2.53 -5.26
CA LEU A 83 -9.08 -3.38 -4.89
C LEU A 83 -9.48 -4.85 -4.81
N GLY A 84 -10.64 -5.14 -4.19
CA GLY A 84 -11.17 -6.50 -4.12
C GLY A 84 -11.45 -7.08 -5.50
N SER A 85 -12.06 -6.32 -6.39
CA SER A 85 -12.31 -6.77 -7.78
C SER A 85 -11.01 -6.99 -8.56
N ALA A 86 -9.99 -6.14 -8.33
CA ALA A 86 -8.69 -6.29 -8.97
C ALA A 86 -7.93 -7.53 -8.45
N ALA A 87 -8.00 -7.80 -7.13
CA ALA A 87 -7.36 -8.96 -6.52
C ALA A 87 -7.92 -10.31 -7.00
N HIS A 88 -9.17 -10.34 -7.49
CA HIS A 88 -9.81 -11.55 -8.02
C HIS A 88 -9.65 -11.72 -9.55
N ARG A 89 -8.93 -10.81 -10.21
CA ARG A 89 -8.65 -10.98 -11.64
C ARG A 89 -7.67 -12.13 -11.84
N LYS A 90 -8.05 -13.06 -12.71
CA LYS A 90 -7.14 -14.13 -13.11
C LYS A 90 -5.98 -13.55 -13.91
N ALA A 91 -4.79 -14.11 -13.70
CA ALA A 91 -3.63 -13.77 -14.50
C ALA A 91 -3.88 -14.16 -15.98
N ASP A 92 -3.49 -13.27 -16.88
CA ASP A 92 -3.50 -13.53 -18.31
C ASP A 92 -2.11 -14.07 -18.69
N TYR A 93 -1.99 -15.38 -18.71
CA TYR A 93 -0.72 -16.08 -18.96
C TYR A 93 -0.27 -15.98 -20.42
N GLY A 94 1.02 -16.28 -20.68
CA GLY A 94 1.58 -16.35 -22.01
C GLY A 94 1.90 -15.01 -22.65
N LYS A 95 2.10 -13.96 -21.84
CA LYS A 95 2.64 -12.68 -22.32
C LYS A 95 4.13 -12.79 -22.59
N ASP A 96 4.63 -11.99 -23.53
CA ASP A 96 6.05 -11.99 -23.89
C ASP A 96 6.96 -11.55 -22.75
N VAL A 97 6.49 -10.59 -21.94
CA VAL A 97 7.26 -10.00 -20.84
C VAL A 97 6.42 -9.84 -19.58
N LEU A 98 7.04 -10.19 -18.44
CA LEU A 98 6.56 -9.92 -17.10
C LEU A 98 7.47 -8.87 -16.44
N ILE A 99 6.90 -7.75 -15.99
CA ILE A 99 7.66 -6.74 -15.22
C ILE A 99 7.36 -6.92 -13.74
N VAL A 100 8.42 -7.17 -12.95
CA VAL A 100 8.34 -7.27 -11.49
C VAL A 100 8.94 -6.02 -10.89
N LEU A 101 8.11 -5.22 -10.20
CA LEU A 101 8.53 -3.98 -9.56
C LEU A 101 9.13 -4.25 -8.19
N GLY A 102 10.21 -3.59 -7.85
CA GLY A 102 10.83 -3.62 -6.55
C GLY A 102 9.94 -3.05 -5.43
N CYS A 103 10.35 -3.26 -4.18
CA CYS A 103 9.60 -2.75 -3.00
C CYS A 103 10.52 -2.58 -1.84
N ALA A 104 11.51 -2.97 -1.50
CA ALA A 104 12.51 -2.78 -0.45
C ALA A 104 13.32 -4.05 -0.18
N VAL A 105 14.58 -3.85 0.11
CA VAL A 105 15.54 -4.88 0.48
C VAL A 105 16.10 -4.56 1.86
N ARG A 106 16.34 -5.55 2.69
CA ARG A 106 16.99 -5.37 4.01
C ARG A 106 18.38 -5.98 3.96
N GLY A 107 19.39 -5.13 3.79
CA GLY A 107 20.75 -5.58 3.48
C GLY A 107 20.81 -6.23 2.10
N GLU A 108 20.83 -7.57 2.04
CA GLU A 108 20.77 -8.36 0.80
C GLU A 108 19.51 -9.23 0.70
N ARG A 109 18.62 -9.18 1.70
CA ARG A 109 17.42 -10.02 1.77
C ARG A 109 16.21 -9.28 1.28
N VAL A 110 15.40 -9.93 0.46
CA VAL A 110 14.10 -9.41 0.03
C VAL A 110 13.18 -9.22 1.24
N SER A 111 12.44 -8.11 1.29
CA SER A 111 11.41 -7.89 2.29
C SER A 111 10.26 -8.89 2.11
N LEU A 112 9.41 -9.05 3.15
CA LEU A 112 8.25 -9.94 3.04
C LEU A 112 7.33 -9.55 1.88
N THR A 113 7.11 -8.25 1.68
CA THR A 113 6.26 -7.74 0.59
C THR A 113 6.88 -8.05 -0.78
N LEU A 114 8.19 -7.88 -0.91
CA LEU A 114 8.90 -8.20 -2.14
C LEU A 114 8.89 -9.72 -2.40
N LYS A 115 9.07 -10.53 -1.34
CA LYS A 115 8.98 -11.99 -1.44
C LYS A 115 7.63 -12.45 -1.97
N LEU A 116 6.51 -11.97 -1.41
CA LEU A 116 5.16 -12.32 -1.88
C LEU A 116 4.94 -11.96 -3.35
N ARG A 117 5.53 -10.85 -3.81
CA ARG A 117 5.47 -10.44 -5.21
C ARG A 117 6.27 -11.37 -6.11
N LEU A 118 7.45 -11.79 -5.65
CA LEU A 118 8.29 -12.74 -6.38
C LEU A 118 7.69 -14.15 -6.40
N ASP A 119 7.05 -14.59 -5.32
CA ASP A 119 6.33 -15.86 -5.29
C ASP A 119 5.19 -15.88 -6.33
N ALA A 120 4.43 -14.78 -6.44
CA ALA A 120 3.41 -14.64 -7.48
C ALA A 120 4.01 -14.59 -8.90
N ALA A 121 5.20 -14.00 -9.06
CA ALA A 121 5.92 -14.02 -10.34
C ALA A 121 6.38 -15.43 -10.70
N LEU A 122 6.87 -16.22 -9.74
CA LEU A 122 7.24 -17.62 -9.95
C LEU A 122 6.05 -18.45 -10.42
N GLU A 123 4.90 -18.33 -9.74
CA GLU A 123 3.66 -18.99 -10.16
C GLU A 123 3.26 -18.62 -11.61
N TYR A 124 3.38 -17.33 -11.97
CA TYR A 124 3.12 -16.89 -13.34
C TYR A 124 4.07 -17.53 -14.36
N LEU A 125 5.38 -17.59 -14.03
CA LEU A 125 6.42 -18.11 -14.90
C LEU A 125 6.35 -19.63 -15.11
N GLU A 126 5.83 -20.37 -14.12
CA GLU A 126 5.53 -21.81 -14.26
C GLU A 126 4.49 -22.05 -15.35
N HIS A 127 3.47 -21.18 -15.43
CA HIS A 127 2.42 -21.25 -16.46
C HIS A 127 2.80 -20.58 -17.77
N SER A 128 3.96 -19.89 -17.82
CA SER A 128 4.41 -19.10 -18.97
C SER A 128 5.93 -19.28 -19.21
N PRO A 129 6.35 -20.46 -19.69
CA PRO A 129 7.77 -20.82 -19.77
C PRO A 129 8.59 -19.95 -20.74
N ASN A 130 7.94 -19.32 -21.72
CA ASN A 130 8.60 -18.48 -22.73
C ASN A 130 8.63 -16.98 -22.36
N THR A 131 7.98 -16.58 -21.26
CA THR A 131 7.94 -15.18 -20.83
C THR A 131 9.30 -14.72 -20.31
N ALA A 132 9.82 -13.61 -20.83
CA ALA A 132 10.95 -12.90 -20.26
C ALA A 132 10.55 -12.12 -19.02
N VAL A 133 11.49 -11.89 -18.09
CA VAL A 133 11.21 -11.18 -16.84
C VAL A 133 12.08 -9.96 -16.73
N ILE A 134 11.48 -8.79 -16.61
CA ILE A 134 12.19 -7.57 -16.21
C ILE A 134 11.99 -7.38 -14.71
N VAL A 135 13.08 -7.39 -13.94
CA VAL A 135 13.08 -7.02 -12.53
C VAL A 135 13.59 -5.59 -12.41
N SER A 136 12.72 -4.68 -11.95
CA SER A 136 13.00 -3.25 -11.95
C SER A 136 12.95 -2.68 -10.53
N GLY A 137 14.05 -2.09 -10.11
CA GLY A 137 14.21 -1.45 -8.80
C GLY A 137 15.66 -1.13 -8.50
N GLY A 138 15.96 0.14 -8.26
CA GLY A 138 17.29 0.63 -7.93
C GLY A 138 17.71 0.26 -6.52
N LYS A 139 18.73 0.96 -6.02
CA LYS A 139 19.26 0.80 -4.67
C LYS A 139 18.69 1.90 -3.77
N GLY A 140 17.96 1.50 -2.75
CA GLY A 140 17.40 2.38 -1.74
C GLY A 140 18.39 2.69 -0.60
N ASP A 141 18.01 3.65 0.26
CA ASP A 141 18.81 4.01 1.43
C ASP A 141 18.89 2.82 2.41
N GLY A 142 20.12 2.49 2.82
CA GLY A 142 20.37 1.38 3.76
C GLY A 142 20.37 -0.01 3.10
N GLU A 143 20.28 -0.11 1.79
CA GLU A 143 20.41 -1.35 1.04
C GLU A 143 21.86 -1.61 0.60
N ASN A 144 22.29 -2.87 0.62
CA ASN A 144 23.64 -3.24 0.17
C ASN A 144 23.69 -3.47 -1.34
N ILE A 145 22.61 -3.98 -1.91
CA ILE A 145 22.45 -4.28 -3.34
C ILE A 145 21.17 -3.60 -3.85
N SER A 146 21.01 -3.48 -5.18
CA SER A 146 19.76 -2.98 -5.77
C SER A 146 18.62 -3.97 -5.56
N GLU A 147 17.39 -3.46 -5.55
CA GLU A 147 16.20 -4.31 -5.49
C GLU A 147 16.15 -5.28 -6.68
N ALA A 148 16.52 -4.82 -7.88
CA ALA A 148 16.60 -5.64 -9.08
C ALA A 148 17.56 -6.81 -8.92
N GLU A 149 18.76 -6.58 -8.36
CA GLU A 149 19.74 -7.63 -8.09
C GLU A 149 19.22 -8.64 -7.06
N ALA A 150 18.58 -8.18 -5.98
CA ALA A 150 17.99 -9.06 -4.99
C ALA A 150 16.87 -9.93 -5.58
N MET A 151 16.02 -9.34 -6.43
CA MET A 151 14.97 -10.05 -7.14
C MET A 151 15.51 -11.10 -8.10
N LYS A 152 16.54 -10.75 -8.87
CA LYS A 152 17.21 -11.69 -9.78
C LYS A 152 17.75 -12.89 -9.03
N ARG A 153 18.51 -12.67 -7.94
CA ARG A 153 19.04 -13.75 -7.10
C ARG A 153 17.93 -14.65 -6.55
N TYR A 154 16.82 -14.06 -6.13
CA TYR A 154 15.68 -14.81 -5.63
C TYR A 154 15.07 -15.70 -6.71
N LEU A 155 14.77 -15.17 -7.89
CA LEU A 155 14.19 -15.94 -9.01
C LEU A 155 15.13 -17.07 -9.48
N VAL A 156 16.42 -16.79 -9.63
CA VAL A 156 17.41 -17.80 -10.02
C VAL A 156 17.49 -18.92 -8.99
N SER A 157 17.49 -18.58 -7.69
CA SER A 157 17.54 -19.60 -6.61
C SER A 157 16.29 -20.48 -6.56
N HIS A 158 15.19 -20.04 -7.20
CA HIS A 158 13.92 -20.80 -7.34
C HIS A 158 13.73 -21.42 -8.74
N GLY A 159 14.82 -21.51 -9.53
CA GLY A 159 14.84 -22.28 -10.76
C GLY A 159 14.48 -21.52 -12.04
N VAL A 160 14.33 -20.20 -11.98
CA VAL A 160 14.17 -19.39 -13.20
C VAL A 160 15.51 -19.27 -13.92
N ASP A 161 15.53 -19.56 -15.23
CA ASP A 161 16.72 -19.39 -16.05
C ASP A 161 17.18 -17.93 -16.05
N GLU A 162 18.46 -17.72 -15.70
CA GLU A 162 19.07 -16.39 -15.66
C GLU A 162 18.99 -15.66 -17.00
N GLY A 163 19.07 -16.38 -18.12
CA GLY A 163 18.92 -15.81 -19.46
C GLY A 163 17.55 -15.20 -19.76
N ARG A 164 16.54 -15.52 -18.95
CA ARG A 164 15.19 -14.95 -19.06
C ARG A 164 15.03 -13.67 -18.22
N ILE A 165 16.00 -13.33 -17.36
CA ILE A 165 15.87 -12.25 -16.39
C ILE A 165 16.68 -11.04 -16.85
N ILE A 166 16.01 -9.93 -17.08
CA ILE A 166 16.59 -8.64 -17.41
C ILE A 166 16.51 -7.74 -16.17
N THR A 167 17.63 -7.17 -15.76
CA THR A 167 17.70 -6.29 -14.58
C THR A 167 17.66 -4.82 -15.00
N GLU A 168 16.79 -4.05 -14.34
CA GLU A 168 16.76 -2.59 -14.39
C GLU A 168 17.02 -2.08 -12.96
N ASP A 169 18.19 -1.53 -12.70
CA ASP A 169 18.70 -1.18 -11.36
C ASP A 169 18.90 0.33 -11.12
N LYS A 170 18.36 1.18 -12.00
CA LYS A 170 18.54 2.65 -11.94
C LYS A 170 17.35 3.40 -11.39
N SER A 171 16.17 2.79 -11.40
CA SER A 171 14.93 3.43 -11.00
C SER A 171 14.89 3.68 -9.49
N THR A 172 14.38 4.86 -9.11
CA THR A 172 14.18 5.29 -7.72
C THR A 172 12.71 5.53 -7.37
N SER A 173 11.81 5.35 -8.34
CA SER A 173 10.37 5.54 -8.18
C SER A 173 9.59 4.60 -9.10
N THR A 174 8.33 4.34 -8.75
CA THR A 174 7.44 3.52 -9.59
C THR A 174 7.29 4.05 -11.01
N TRP A 175 7.31 5.37 -11.19
CA TRP A 175 7.30 6.01 -12.51
C TRP A 175 8.55 5.63 -13.32
N GLU A 176 9.72 5.69 -12.71
CA GLU A 176 10.98 5.34 -13.35
C GLU A 176 11.06 3.84 -13.63
N ASN A 177 10.54 2.99 -12.74
CA ASN A 177 10.44 1.56 -13.01
C ASN A 177 9.74 1.29 -14.34
N PHE A 178 8.58 1.90 -14.58
CA PHE A 178 7.86 1.75 -15.85
C PHE A 178 8.59 2.39 -17.02
N LYS A 179 9.14 3.60 -16.84
CA LYS A 179 9.86 4.32 -17.89
C LYS A 179 11.09 3.57 -18.37
N PHE A 180 11.90 3.07 -17.43
CA PHE A 180 13.13 2.37 -17.78
C PHE A 180 12.87 0.94 -18.27
N SER A 181 11.89 0.24 -17.69
CA SER A 181 11.46 -1.05 -18.23
C SER A 181 10.94 -0.93 -19.66
N LYS A 182 10.18 0.14 -19.97
CA LYS A 182 9.74 0.40 -21.33
C LYS A 182 10.91 0.62 -22.29
N ALA A 183 11.92 1.40 -21.89
CA ALA A 183 13.11 1.66 -22.71
C ALA A 183 13.96 0.40 -22.99
N ILE A 184 13.79 -0.67 -22.18
CA ILE A 184 14.44 -1.98 -22.42
C ILE A 184 13.65 -2.78 -23.47
N LEU A 185 12.35 -2.53 -23.60
CA LEU A 185 11.47 -3.25 -24.51
C LEU A 185 11.40 -2.63 -25.93
N ASP A 186 11.70 -1.33 -26.05
CA ASP A 186 11.73 -0.59 -27.31
C ASP A 186 13.07 -0.81 -28.03
#